data_0195e340c9dbe6e1db72707b0c420f48
#
_entry.id   0195e340c9dbe6e1db72707b0c420f48
#
_cell.length_a   1.000
_cell.length_b   1.000
_cell.length_c   1.000
_cell.angle_alpha   90.00
_cell.angle_beta   90.00
_cell.angle_gamma   90.00
#
_symmetry.space_group_name_H-M   'P 1'
#
loop_
_entity.id
_entity.type
_entity.pdbx_description
1 polymer ?
#
loop_
_entity_poly.entity_id
_entity_poly.type
_entity_poly.pdbx_seq_one_letter_code
_entity_poly.pdbx_strand_id
1 'polypeptide(L)'
;MRHQKKGRKLGVNPSHRKAMLRNLASNLIKHKRIQTTDSRAKELRTFIEPLITKAKKADLNSTRQILKKLPFKDIVHELVHQIAPQYIDRNGGYTRIIKRGFRDNDRAAVSIIEFVDFNTAEKVEAEAKDSAE
;
A
#
# COMPACT_ATOMS: atom_id res chain seq x y z
N MET A 1 27.72 2.26 -13.99
CA MET A 1 27.01 3.26 -13.15
C MET A 1 25.49 3.22 -13.37
N ARG A 2 24.71 3.43 -12.30
CA ARG A 2 23.23 3.39 -12.33
C ARG A 2 22.63 4.78 -12.49
N HIS A 3 22.89 5.43 -13.60
CA HIS A 3 22.32 6.77 -13.85
C HIS A 3 20.79 6.71 -13.94
N GLN A 4 20.09 7.42 -13.05
CA GLN A 4 18.63 7.56 -13.00
C GLN A 4 17.84 6.23 -12.94
N LYS A 5 18.49 5.12 -12.68
CA LYS A 5 17.82 3.83 -12.52
C LYS A 5 17.36 3.67 -11.09
N LYS A 6 16.06 3.64 -10.89
CA LYS A 6 15.41 3.47 -9.58
C LYS A 6 14.78 2.09 -9.47
N GLY A 7 14.55 1.66 -8.24
CA GLY A 7 13.84 0.43 -7.96
C GLY A 7 14.73 -0.78 -7.72
N ARG A 8 14.16 -1.76 -7.05
CA ARG A 8 14.80 -3.03 -6.74
C ARG A 8 14.35 -4.09 -7.73
N LYS A 9 15.27 -4.95 -8.13
CA LYS A 9 14.96 -6.05 -9.08
C LYS A 9 14.20 -7.20 -8.41
N LEU A 10 14.35 -7.39 -7.12
CA LEU A 10 13.69 -8.42 -6.30
C LEU A 10 13.92 -9.85 -6.78
N GLY A 11 14.99 -10.09 -7.53
CA GLY A 11 15.33 -11.42 -8.04
C GLY A 11 14.41 -11.98 -9.12
N VAL A 12 13.57 -11.16 -9.75
CA VAL A 12 12.58 -11.58 -10.74
C VAL A 12 12.68 -10.72 -12.00
N ASN A 13 12.13 -11.24 -13.12
CA ASN A 13 12.11 -10.49 -14.38
C ASN A 13 11.14 -9.29 -14.30
N PRO A 14 11.24 -8.30 -15.22
CA PRO A 14 10.41 -7.09 -15.13
C PRO A 14 8.90 -7.35 -15.15
N SER A 15 8.43 -8.29 -15.96
CA SER A 15 7.00 -8.62 -16.05
C SER A 15 6.48 -9.22 -14.74
N HIS A 16 7.23 -10.15 -14.15
CA HIS A 16 6.88 -10.78 -12.87
C HIS A 16 6.93 -9.75 -11.74
N ARG A 17 7.94 -8.90 -11.71
CA ARG A 17 8.05 -7.84 -10.70
C ARG A 17 6.86 -6.90 -10.72
N LYS A 18 6.42 -6.50 -11.91
CA LYS A 18 5.25 -5.65 -12.09
C LYS A 18 3.97 -6.31 -11.57
N ALA A 19 3.75 -7.58 -11.93
CA ALA A 19 2.62 -8.36 -11.44
C ALA A 19 2.65 -8.55 -9.92
N MET A 20 3.82 -8.83 -9.37
CA MET A 20 4.01 -8.99 -7.92
C MET A 20 3.68 -7.72 -7.15
N LEU A 21 4.15 -6.56 -7.61
CA LEU A 21 3.85 -5.27 -6.96
C LEU A 21 2.36 -4.93 -7.05
N ARG A 22 1.71 -5.21 -8.17
CA ARG A 22 0.26 -5.04 -8.31
C ARG A 22 -0.51 -5.89 -7.31
N ASN A 23 -0.14 -7.15 -7.17
CA ASN A 23 -0.79 -8.07 -6.24
C ASN A 23 -0.54 -7.67 -4.78
N LEU A 24 0.67 -7.27 -4.44
CA LEU A 24 0.99 -6.76 -3.10
C LEU A 24 0.19 -5.49 -2.77
N ALA A 25 0.11 -4.55 -3.71
CA ALA A 25 -0.68 -3.34 -3.54
C ALA A 25 -2.17 -3.64 -3.37
N SER A 26 -2.71 -4.56 -4.16
CA SER A 26 -4.11 -5.00 -4.05
C SER A 26 -4.39 -5.63 -2.69
N ASN A 27 -3.51 -6.48 -2.20
CA ASN A 27 -3.64 -7.10 -0.89
C ASN A 27 -3.54 -6.08 0.25
N LEU A 28 -2.64 -5.11 0.13
CA LEU A 28 -2.52 -4.04 1.12
C LEU A 28 -3.79 -3.19 1.18
N ILE A 29 -4.34 -2.81 0.04
CA ILE A 29 -5.58 -2.03 -0.02
C ILE A 29 -6.75 -2.82 0.57
N LYS A 30 -6.83 -4.12 0.27
CA LYS A 30 -7.89 -5.00 0.74
C LYS A 30 -7.81 -5.26 2.24
N HIS A 31 -6.64 -5.58 2.75
CA HIS A 31 -6.44 -6.00 4.14
C HIS A 31 -5.94 -4.89 5.06
N LYS A 32 -5.52 -3.75 4.51
CA LYS A 32 -4.96 -2.58 5.22
C LYS A 32 -3.62 -2.83 5.89
N ARG A 33 -3.23 -4.07 6.05
CA ARG A 33 -1.99 -4.49 6.70
C ARG A 33 -1.57 -5.85 6.16
N ILE A 34 -0.33 -5.96 5.65
CA ILE A 34 0.21 -7.22 5.15
C ILE A 34 1.63 -7.44 5.67
N GLN A 35 2.02 -8.71 5.72
CA GLN A 35 3.37 -9.13 6.08
C GLN A 35 4.09 -9.65 4.84
N THR A 36 5.31 -9.16 4.60
CA THR A 36 6.13 -9.56 3.46
C THR A 36 7.61 -9.38 3.80
N THR A 37 8.49 -9.70 2.87
CA THR A 37 9.92 -9.43 3.07
C THR A 37 10.19 -7.93 3.11
N ASP A 38 11.22 -7.52 3.82
CA ASP A 38 11.57 -6.11 4.00
C ASP A 38 11.82 -5.40 2.66
N SER A 39 12.51 -6.05 1.73
CA SER A 39 12.79 -5.49 0.40
C SER A 39 11.52 -5.27 -0.41
N ARG A 40 10.58 -6.22 -0.37
CA ARG A 40 9.28 -6.09 -1.05
C ARG A 40 8.43 -5.00 -0.42
N ALA A 41 8.44 -4.89 0.90
CA ALA A 41 7.72 -3.83 1.60
C ALA A 41 8.22 -2.44 1.21
N LYS A 42 9.52 -2.24 1.13
CA LYS A 42 10.14 -0.97 0.72
C LYS A 42 9.80 -0.62 -0.73
N GLU A 43 9.81 -1.59 -1.62
CA GLU A 43 9.46 -1.37 -3.02
C GLU A 43 7.96 -1.11 -3.18
N LEU A 44 7.13 -1.82 -2.44
CA LEU A 44 5.68 -1.60 -2.41
C LEU A 44 5.34 -0.18 -1.95
N ARG A 45 6.01 0.34 -0.95
CA ARG A 45 5.81 1.73 -0.50
C ARG A 45 6.05 2.71 -1.63
N THR A 46 7.14 2.55 -2.37
CA THR A 46 7.47 3.39 -3.52
C THR A 46 6.42 3.30 -4.63
N PHE A 47 5.79 2.14 -4.78
CA PHE A 47 4.75 1.89 -5.78
C PHE A 47 3.40 2.50 -5.38
N ILE A 48 2.98 2.31 -4.12
CA ILE A 48 1.61 2.63 -3.70
C ILE A 48 1.42 4.10 -3.30
N GLU A 49 2.41 4.74 -2.71
CA GLU A 49 2.25 6.13 -2.23
C GLU A 49 1.91 7.13 -3.34
N PRO A 50 2.53 7.09 -4.54
CA PRO A 50 2.10 7.94 -5.64
C PRO A 50 0.65 7.70 -6.07
N LEU A 51 0.17 6.46 -5.96
CA LEU A 51 -1.21 6.11 -6.29
C LEU A 51 -2.20 6.73 -5.29
N ILE A 52 -1.85 6.76 -4.01
CA ILE A 52 -2.67 7.42 -2.99
C ILE A 52 -2.73 8.92 -3.25
N THR A 53 -1.61 9.54 -3.60
CA THR A 53 -1.55 10.96 -3.95
C THR A 53 -2.47 11.28 -5.13
N LYS A 54 -2.50 10.44 -6.16
CA LYS A 54 -3.42 10.59 -7.29
C LYS A 54 -4.87 10.36 -6.88
N ALA A 55 -5.12 9.35 -6.04
CA ALA A 55 -6.46 9.02 -5.58
C ALA A 55 -7.09 10.14 -4.75
N LYS A 56 -6.30 10.94 -4.06
CA LYS A 56 -6.78 12.10 -3.30
C LYS A 56 -7.46 13.15 -4.17
N LYS A 57 -7.10 13.26 -5.43
CA LYS A 57 -7.74 14.18 -6.39
C LYS A 57 -9.15 13.74 -6.77
N ALA A 58 -9.42 12.44 -6.75
CA ALA A 58 -10.73 11.82 -7.02
C ALA A 58 -11.37 12.22 -8.35
N ASP A 59 -10.59 12.67 -9.34
CA ASP A 59 -11.09 13.00 -10.67
C ASP A 59 -11.00 11.79 -11.61
N LEU A 60 -11.65 11.91 -12.78
CA LEU A 60 -11.69 10.83 -13.77
C LEU A 60 -10.30 10.52 -14.33
N ASN A 61 -9.49 11.53 -14.59
CA ASN A 61 -8.15 11.37 -15.14
C ASN A 61 -7.24 10.65 -14.15
N SER A 62 -7.26 11.02 -12.88
CA SER A 62 -6.49 10.36 -11.82
C SER A 62 -6.91 8.90 -11.66
N THR A 63 -8.20 8.61 -11.67
CA THR A 63 -8.73 7.25 -11.61
C THR A 63 -8.25 6.40 -12.78
N ARG A 64 -8.25 6.94 -13.98
CA ARG A 64 -7.72 6.24 -15.17
C ARG A 64 -6.22 5.96 -15.07
N GLN A 65 -5.44 6.90 -14.53
CA GLN A 65 -4.00 6.70 -14.32
C GLN A 65 -3.73 5.61 -13.26
N ILE A 66 -4.53 5.56 -12.21
CA ILE A 66 -4.44 4.50 -11.19
C ILE A 66 -4.78 3.15 -11.80
N LEU A 67 -5.83 3.06 -12.61
CA LEU A 67 -6.24 1.82 -13.29
C LEU A 67 -5.15 1.26 -14.21
N LYS A 68 -4.32 2.09 -14.81
CA LYS A 68 -3.17 1.65 -15.60
C LYS A 68 -2.14 0.90 -14.75
N LYS A 69 -1.98 1.27 -13.50
CA LYS A 69 -1.06 0.63 -12.54
C LYS A 69 -1.72 -0.53 -11.79
N LEU A 70 -2.99 -0.39 -11.43
CA LEU A 70 -3.79 -1.38 -10.71
C LEU A 70 -5.05 -1.68 -11.53
N PRO A 71 -5.03 -2.67 -12.45
CA PRO A 71 -6.18 -2.96 -13.33
C PRO A 71 -7.28 -3.76 -12.61
N PHE A 72 -7.60 -3.41 -11.38
CA PHE A 72 -8.63 -4.05 -10.55
C PHE A 72 -9.61 -2.98 -10.09
N LYS A 73 -10.78 -2.92 -10.73
CA LYS A 73 -11.78 -1.87 -10.49
C LYS A 73 -12.22 -1.78 -9.03
N ASP A 74 -12.44 -2.92 -8.38
CA ASP A 74 -12.87 -2.97 -6.98
C ASP A 74 -11.82 -2.37 -6.04
N ILE A 75 -10.57 -2.71 -6.28
CA ILE A 75 -9.42 -2.23 -5.50
C ILE A 75 -9.23 -0.72 -5.69
N VAL A 76 -9.33 -0.24 -6.92
CA VAL A 76 -9.22 1.20 -7.22
C VAL A 76 -10.38 1.97 -6.59
N HIS A 77 -11.59 1.43 -6.63
CA HIS A 77 -12.75 2.02 -5.99
C HIS A 77 -12.54 2.17 -4.48
N GLU A 78 -12.06 1.14 -3.82
CA GLU A 78 -11.73 1.16 -2.39
C GLU A 78 -10.63 2.18 -2.07
N LEU A 79 -9.58 2.24 -2.89
CA LEU A 79 -8.50 3.21 -2.73
C LEU A 79 -9.00 4.66 -2.82
N VAL A 80 -9.81 4.97 -3.82
CA VAL A 80 -10.31 6.33 -4.07
C VAL A 80 -11.36 6.76 -3.05
N HIS A 81 -12.26 5.87 -2.65
CA HIS A 81 -13.43 6.22 -1.83
C HIS A 81 -13.26 5.96 -0.33
N GLN A 82 -12.42 5.01 0.06
CA GLN A 82 -12.25 4.63 1.47
C GLN A 82 -10.89 5.04 2.05
N ILE A 83 -9.82 4.88 1.30
CA ILE A 83 -8.47 5.11 1.80
C ILE A 83 -8.01 6.55 1.58
N ALA A 84 -8.06 7.04 0.35
CA ALA A 84 -7.57 8.37 0.01
C ALA A 84 -8.24 9.51 0.77
N PRO A 85 -9.56 9.49 1.06
CA PRO A 85 -10.20 10.55 1.84
C PRO A 85 -9.64 10.73 3.25
N GLN A 86 -9.06 9.70 3.84
CA GLN A 86 -8.46 9.78 5.18
C GLN A 86 -7.09 10.49 5.17
N TYR A 87 -6.48 10.68 4.01
CA TYR A 87 -5.14 11.26 3.86
C TYR A 87 -5.12 12.61 3.13
N ILE A 88 -6.27 13.27 2.99
CA ILE A 88 -6.37 14.55 2.27
C ILE A 88 -5.41 15.59 2.85
N ASP A 89 -5.28 15.66 4.18
CA ASP A 89 -4.43 16.62 4.87
C ASP A 89 -2.98 16.15 5.05
N ARG A 90 -2.66 14.93 4.62
CA ARG A 90 -1.32 14.36 4.75
C ARG A 90 -0.58 14.41 3.43
N ASN A 91 0.59 15.02 3.42
CA ASN A 91 1.43 15.19 2.23
C ASN A 91 2.50 14.09 2.14
N GLY A 92 2.11 12.88 1.78
CA GLY A 92 3.01 11.73 1.74
C GLY A 92 3.08 10.98 3.06
N GLY A 93 3.93 9.95 3.12
CA GLY A 93 4.07 9.12 4.33
C GLY A 93 2.78 8.40 4.72
N TYR A 94 2.04 7.87 3.74
CA TYR A 94 0.77 7.21 3.98
C TYR A 94 0.90 5.79 4.53
N THR A 95 2.08 5.21 4.40
CA THR A 95 2.36 3.84 4.83
C THR A 95 3.50 3.81 5.83
N ARG A 96 3.49 2.78 6.65
CA ARG A 96 4.52 2.53 7.66
C ARG A 96 5.01 1.10 7.53
N ILE A 97 6.32 0.90 7.68
CA ILE A 97 6.94 -0.42 7.66
C ILE A 97 7.44 -0.75 9.07
N ILE A 98 6.96 -1.85 9.64
CA ILE A 98 7.35 -2.34 10.96
C ILE A 98 8.16 -3.61 10.77
N LYS A 99 9.40 -3.62 11.25
CA LYS A 99 10.27 -4.80 11.17
C LYS A 99 9.81 -5.87 12.17
N ARG A 100 9.63 -7.11 11.68
CA ARG A 100 9.19 -8.25 12.49
C ARG A 100 10.32 -9.17 12.91
N GLY A 101 11.48 -9.10 12.26
CA GLY A 101 12.60 -10.00 12.49
C GLY A 101 12.91 -10.87 11.29
N PHE A 102 13.28 -12.11 11.52
CA PHE A 102 13.73 -13.02 10.48
C PHE A 102 12.83 -14.26 10.41
N ARG A 103 12.60 -14.74 9.20
CA ARG A 103 11.82 -15.94 8.93
C ARG A 103 12.63 -17.19 9.31
N ASP A 104 11.99 -18.18 9.90
CA ASP A 104 12.69 -19.35 10.46
C ASP A 104 13.42 -20.20 9.40
N ASN A 105 12.83 -20.35 8.20
CA ASN A 105 13.35 -21.26 7.19
C ASN A 105 14.62 -20.75 6.49
N ASP A 106 14.65 -19.50 6.12
CA ASP A 106 15.70 -18.91 5.27
C ASP A 106 16.32 -17.63 5.85
N ARG A 107 15.93 -17.24 7.05
CA ARG A 107 16.38 -16.02 7.72
C ARG A 107 16.14 -14.74 6.92
N ALA A 108 15.20 -14.75 6.00
CA ALA A 108 14.81 -13.54 5.29
C ALA A 108 14.23 -12.51 6.26
N ALA A 109 14.64 -11.26 6.12
CA ALA A 109 14.07 -10.17 6.91
C ALA A 109 12.61 -9.96 6.55
N VAL A 110 11.73 -9.98 7.54
CA VAL A 110 10.28 -9.88 7.39
C VAL A 110 9.81 -8.57 8.01
N SER A 111 8.92 -7.90 7.32
CA SER A 111 8.32 -6.64 7.77
C SER A 111 6.81 -6.62 7.54
N ILE A 112 6.13 -5.80 8.32
CA ILE A 112 4.72 -5.49 8.11
C ILE A 112 4.64 -4.11 7.47
N ILE A 113 3.91 -3.99 6.38
CA ILE A 113 3.54 -2.70 5.81
C ILE A 113 2.05 -2.46 6.07
N GLU A 114 1.71 -1.27 6.55
CA GLU A 114 0.35 -0.88 6.88
C GLU A 114 0.09 0.58 6.56
N PHE A 115 -1.17 0.95 6.42
CA PHE A 115 -1.55 2.35 6.30
C PHE A 115 -1.48 3.05 7.66
N VAL A 116 -0.89 4.25 7.67
CA VAL A 116 -0.73 5.05 8.88
C VAL A 116 -2.08 5.63 9.31
N ASP A 117 -2.41 5.48 10.59
CA ASP A 117 -3.61 6.06 11.20
C ASP A 117 -4.90 5.76 10.44
N PHE A 118 -4.97 4.57 9.84
CA PHE A 118 -6.15 4.15 9.10
C PHE A 118 -7.27 3.72 10.04
N ASN A 119 -8.42 4.40 9.93
CA ASN A 119 -9.63 4.06 10.68
C ASN A 119 -10.52 3.14 9.85
N THR A 120 -10.64 1.89 10.28
CA THR A 120 -11.66 0.99 9.72
C THR A 120 -13.01 1.28 10.38
N ALA A 121 -14.10 0.95 9.69
CA ALA A 121 -15.44 1.08 10.26
C ALA A 121 -15.55 0.31 11.60
N GLU A 122 -14.92 -0.84 11.69
CA GLU A 122 -14.87 -1.66 12.90
C GLU A 122 -14.19 -0.95 14.08
N LYS A 123 -13.11 -0.21 13.81
CA LYS A 123 -12.44 0.61 14.84
C LYS A 123 -13.30 1.76 15.31
N VAL A 124 -13.97 2.42 14.37
CA VAL A 124 -14.86 3.54 14.67
C VAL A 124 -16.05 3.07 15.54
N GLU A 125 -16.61 1.90 15.23
CA GLU A 125 -17.67 1.30 16.05
C GLU A 125 -17.19 0.86 17.44
N ALA A 126 -15.97 0.34 17.55
CA ALA A 126 -15.38 -0.04 18.83
C ALA A 126 -15.11 1.19 19.71
N GLU A 127 -14.52 2.24 19.13
CA GLU A 127 -14.28 3.51 19.84
C GLU A 127 -15.59 4.20 20.25
N ALA A 128 -16.63 4.10 19.42
CA ALA A 128 -17.94 4.65 19.74
C ALA A 128 -18.61 3.87 20.90
N LYS A 129 -18.39 2.58 21.00
CA LYS A 129 -18.90 1.75 22.11
C LYS A 129 -18.18 2.06 23.42
N ASP A 130 -16.86 2.21 23.39
CA ASP A 130 -16.04 2.54 24.55
C ASP A 130 -16.34 3.95 25.07
N SER A 131 -16.72 4.88 24.20
CA SER A 131 -17.08 6.23 24.60
C SER A 131 -18.53 6.37 25.07
N ALA A 132 -19.35 5.34 24.92
CA ALA A 132 -20.75 5.29 25.37
C ALA A 132 -20.93 4.62 26.75
N GLU A 133 -19.89 4.02 27.31
CA GLU A 133 -19.83 3.49 28.69
C GLU A 133 -19.17 4.48 29.64
#